data_2d639b2ede08f7559b1922077987ef6c
#
_entry.id   2d639b2ede08f7559b1922077987ef6c
#
_cell.length_a   1.000
_cell.length_b   1.000
_cell.length_c   1.000
_cell.angle_alpha   90.00
_cell.angle_beta   90.00
_cell.angle_gamma   90.00
#
_symmetry.space_group_name_H-M   'P 1'
#
loop_
_entity.id
_entity.type
_entity.pdbx_description
1 polymer ?
#
loop_
_entity_poly.entity_id
_entity_poly.type
_entity_poly.pdbx_seq_one_letter_code
_entity_poly.pdbx_strand_id
1 'polypeptide(L)'
;MAMLEIKDIHKTFYTYDDKPRFHIGPFPRGTARRVRSALHVLNGVDLSVEKGDVVAILGPSGSGKTTLLRCLNFLERPDTGIIKVNGETMWDAADPATQRESEIRKKRLHFGLVFQNFNLFPQYTALQNVMLAGELLAKERPDYKANKKAIHAELEQQAQELLAQMGLSARAGHYPHQLSGGQQQRVAIARALALHPDILCFDEPTSALDPELTGEVLR
;
A
#
# COMPACT_ATOMS: atom_id res chain seq x y z
N MET A 1 -2.45 -23.49 6.95
CA MET A 1 -1.15 -22.93 6.47
C MET A 1 -1.34 -21.44 6.45
N ALA A 2 -0.50 -20.71 7.16
CA ALA A 2 -0.68 -19.27 7.29
C ALA A 2 -0.64 -18.57 5.93
N MET A 3 -1.59 -17.66 5.70
CA MET A 3 -1.67 -16.83 4.52
C MET A 3 -0.59 -15.74 4.53
N LEU A 4 -0.36 -15.14 5.71
CA LEU A 4 0.68 -14.15 5.95
C LEU A 4 1.52 -14.60 7.15
N GLU A 5 2.83 -14.62 6.98
CA GLU A 5 3.79 -14.80 8.07
C GLU A 5 4.78 -13.65 8.07
N ILE A 6 4.94 -13.04 9.24
CA ILE A 6 5.91 -11.98 9.51
C ILE A 6 6.81 -12.49 10.63
N LYS A 7 8.11 -12.40 10.45
CA LYS A 7 9.09 -12.82 11.45
C LYS A 7 10.17 -11.79 11.64
N ASP A 8 10.36 -11.37 12.89
CA ASP A 8 11.45 -10.51 13.37
C ASP A 8 11.60 -9.21 12.56
N ILE A 9 10.47 -8.55 12.25
CA ILE A 9 10.49 -7.31 11.48
C ILE A 9 10.96 -6.15 12.35
N HIS A 10 12.06 -5.53 11.94
CA HIS A 10 12.57 -4.29 12.52
C HIS A 10 12.53 -3.15 11.51
N LYS A 11 12.31 -1.94 12.02
CA LYS A 11 12.40 -0.70 11.23
C LYS A 11 12.90 0.45 12.06
N THR A 12 13.98 1.08 11.59
CA THR A 12 14.59 2.26 12.20
C THR A 12 14.64 3.40 11.20
N PHE A 13 14.21 4.58 11.60
CA PHE A 13 14.37 5.80 10.82
C PHE A 13 15.53 6.62 11.35
N TYR A 14 16.34 7.16 10.43
CA TYR A 14 17.51 7.95 10.75
C TYR A 14 17.31 9.39 10.34
N THR A 15 17.58 10.34 11.25
CA THR A 15 17.73 11.75 10.90
C THR A 15 19.21 12.07 10.77
N TYR A 16 19.54 12.92 9.79
CA TYR A 16 20.91 13.32 9.48
C TYR A 16 21.09 14.81 9.69
N ASP A 17 22.32 15.25 10.01
CA ASP A 17 22.64 16.67 10.06
C ASP A 17 22.55 17.29 8.67
N ASP A 18 21.78 18.38 8.54
CA ASP A 18 21.58 19.08 7.26
C ASP A 18 22.78 19.94 6.83
N LYS A 19 23.76 20.15 7.71
CA LYS A 19 24.94 20.98 7.42
C LYS A 19 26.04 20.13 6.79
N PRO A 20 26.39 20.31 5.51
CA PRO A 20 27.62 19.78 4.99
C PRO A 20 28.77 20.46 5.75
N ARG A 21 29.62 19.67 6.42
CA ARG A 21 30.85 20.20 7.00
C ARG A 21 31.77 20.60 5.86
N PHE A 22 31.94 21.92 5.66
CA PHE A 22 33.01 22.46 4.84
C PHE A 22 34.35 22.12 5.51
N HIS A 23 35.06 21.15 4.97
CA HIS A 23 36.44 20.93 5.31
C HIS A 23 37.30 21.79 4.36
N ILE A 24 37.95 22.77 4.94
CA ILE A 24 39.02 23.53 4.25
C ILE A 24 40.30 22.67 4.40
N GLY A 25 40.61 21.84 3.38
CA GLY A 25 41.79 21.02 3.38
C GLY A 25 41.92 20.17 2.08
N PRO A 26 43.15 19.68 1.74
CA PRO A 26 43.44 19.05 0.46
C PRO A 26 42.97 17.59 0.30
N PHE A 27 42.12 17.07 1.18
CA PHE A 27 41.63 15.68 1.12
C PHE A 27 40.26 15.55 0.44
N PRO A 28 39.98 14.42 -0.24
CA PRO A 28 38.75 14.23 -0.99
C PRO A 28 37.53 14.32 -0.06
N ARG A 29 36.52 15.03 -0.53
CA ARG A 29 35.25 15.28 0.17
C ARG A 29 34.50 13.97 0.40
N GLY A 30 34.59 13.41 1.57
CA GLY A 30 33.66 12.37 2.03
C GLY A 30 32.31 13.02 2.38
N THR A 31 31.27 12.74 1.60
CA THR A 31 29.89 13.20 1.83
C THR A 31 29.17 12.36 2.91
N ALA A 32 29.88 11.81 3.88
CA ALA A 32 29.26 11.05 4.96
C ALA A 32 28.42 11.98 5.85
N ARG A 33 27.11 11.95 5.67
CA ARG A 33 26.17 12.61 6.59
C ARG A 33 26.27 11.92 7.96
N ARG A 34 26.43 12.73 9.03
CA ARG A 34 26.45 12.19 10.37
C ARG A 34 25.00 11.92 10.82
N VAL A 35 24.73 10.71 11.28
CA VAL A 35 23.45 10.36 11.91
C VAL A 35 23.28 11.22 13.16
N ARG A 36 22.20 12.00 13.21
CA ARG A 36 21.83 12.84 14.35
C ARG A 36 21.05 12.06 15.39
N SER A 37 20.06 11.29 14.94
CA SER A 37 19.28 10.40 15.81
C SER A 37 18.77 9.20 15.05
N ALA A 38 18.51 8.12 15.75
CA ALA A 38 17.86 6.91 15.28
C ALA A 38 16.56 6.72 16.06
N LEU A 39 15.45 6.50 15.35
CA LEU A 39 14.15 6.19 15.94
C LEU A 39 13.79 4.74 15.57
N HIS A 40 13.84 3.83 16.52
CA HIS A 40 13.42 2.45 16.39
C HIS A 40 11.89 2.40 16.46
N VAL A 41 11.22 2.07 15.37
CA VAL A 41 9.76 2.08 15.28
C VAL A 41 9.18 0.68 15.35
N LEU A 42 9.82 -0.30 14.69
CA LEU A 42 9.46 -1.71 14.80
C LEU A 42 10.63 -2.46 15.41
N ASN A 43 10.37 -3.28 16.44
CA ASN A 43 11.37 -3.96 17.24
C ASN A 43 11.03 -5.46 17.37
N GLY A 44 11.30 -6.24 16.31
CA GLY A 44 11.07 -7.69 16.32
C GLY A 44 9.58 -8.04 16.28
N VAL A 45 8.85 -7.56 15.26
CA VAL A 45 7.43 -7.85 15.13
C VAL A 45 7.22 -9.20 14.45
N ASP A 46 6.49 -10.09 15.14
CA ASP A 46 6.02 -11.38 14.64
C ASP A 46 4.50 -11.36 14.49
N LEU A 47 3.99 -11.89 13.38
CA LEU A 47 2.55 -12.05 13.15
C LEU A 47 2.31 -13.23 12.21
N SER A 48 1.27 -14.01 12.50
CA SER A 48 0.76 -15.06 11.61
C SER A 48 -0.74 -14.87 11.43
N VAL A 49 -1.19 -14.91 10.18
CA VAL A 49 -2.60 -14.70 9.79
C VAL A 49 -3.03 -15.84 8.88
N GLU A 50 -4.13 -16.49 9.19
CA GLU A 50 -4.72 -17.53 8.36
C GLU A 50 -5.65 -16.93 7.29
N LYS A 51 -6.00 -17.73 6.29
CA LYS A 51 -6.94 -17.28 5.25
C LYS A 51 -8.33 -17.07 5.83
N GLY A 52 -8.88 -15.88 5.60
CA GLY A 52 -10.19 -15.47 6.07
C GLY A 52 -10.18 -14.77 7.44
N ASP A 53 -9.02 -14.67 8.08
CA ASP A 53 -8.91 -13.90 9.33
C ASP A 53 -9.04 -12.40 9.09
N VAL A 54 -9.60 -11.74 10.09
CA VAL A 54 -9.59 -10.27 10.22
C VAL A 54 -8.76 -9.91 11.45
N VAL A 55 -7.66 -9.18 11.22
CA VAL A 55 -6.73 -8.80 12.29
C VAL A 55 -6.78 -7.30 12.51
N ALA A 56 -7.04 -6.88 13.75
CA ALA A 56 -6.99 -5.49 14.18
C ALA A 56 -5.69 -5.21 14.96
N ILE A 57 -4.90 -4.24 14.48
CA ILE A 57 -3.68 -3.77 15.14
C ILE A 57 -4.04 -2.54 15.95
N LEU A 58 -4.03 -2.66 17.28
CA LEU A 58 -4.40 -1.60 18.21
C LEU A 58 -3.15 -1.03 18.90
N GLY A 59 -3.21 0.26 19.21
CA GLY A 59 -2.12 0.94 19.94
C GLY A 59 -2.21 2.46 19.82
N PRO A 60 -1.49 3.22 20.64
CA PRO A 60 -1.48 4.68 20.60
C PRO A 60 -0.95 5.23 19.28
N SER A 61 -1.20 6.51 19.01
CA SER A 61 -0.60 7.20 17.86
C SER A 61 0.92 7.15 17.97
N GLY A 62 1.62 6.91 16.85
CA GLY A 62 3.08 6.79 16.82
C GLY A 62 3.64 5.43 17.24
N SER A 63 2.80 4.42 17.59
CA SER A 63 3.28 3.08 17.97
C SER A 63 3.81 2.21 16.81
N GLY A 64 3.81 2.72 15.57
CA GLY A 64 4.36 2.01 14.42
C GLY A 64 3.33 1.25 13.56
N LYS A 65 2.02 1.33 13.84
CA LYS A 65 0.96 0.63 13.06
C LYS A 65 1.05 0.90 11.57
N THR A 66 1.03 2.17 11.18
CA THR A 66 1.19 2.61 9.78
C THR A 66 2.53 2.16 9.18
N THR A 67 3.60 2.19 9.97
CA THR A 67 4.92 1.74 9.53
C THR A 67 4.90 0.24 9.24
N LEU A 68 4.26 -0.58 10.08
CA LEU A 68 4.10 -2.01 9.83
C LEU A 68 3.31 -2.26 8.54
N LEU A 69 2.15 -1.61 8.36
CA LEU A 69 1.36 -1.73 7.12
C LEU A 69 2.17 -1.31 5.88
N ARG A 70 2.98 -0.25 5.98
CA ARG A 70 3.85 0.18 4.87
C ARG A 70 4.97 -0.81 4.60
N CYS A 71 5.49 -1.49 5.61
CA CYS A 71 6.46 -2.57 5.41
C CYS A 71 5.83 -3.77 4.69
N LEU A 72 4.60 -4.15 5.02
CA LEU A 72 3.87 -5.22 4.34
C LEU A 72 3.64 -4.91 2.85
N ASN A 73 3.32 -3.67 2.53
CA ASN A 73 3.11 -3.22 1.14
C ASN A 73 4.41 -2.78 0.44
N PHE A 74 5.58 -2.96 1.06
CA PHE A 74 6.89 -2.54 0.56
C PHE A 74 6.98 -1.05 0.18
N LEU A 75 6.15 -0.20 0.76
CA LEU A 75 6.28 1.25 0.70
C LEU A 75 7.42 1.73 1.58
N GLU A 76 7.65 1.00 2.68
CA GLU A 76 8.85 1.07 3.50
C GLU A 76 9.55 -0.29 3.46
N ARG A 77 10.88 -0.29 3.45
CA ARG A 77 11.66 -1.54 3.49
C ARG A 77 11.99 -1.88 4.93
N PRO A 78 11.62 -3.08 5.42
CA PRO A 78 12.12 -3.54 6.73
C PRO A 78 13.65 -3.58 6.75
N ASP A 79 14.25 -3.28 7.89
CA ASP A 79 15.70 -3.35 8.06
C ASP A 79 16.18 -4.78 8.30
N THR A 80 15.35 -5.58 9.02
CA THR A 80 15.55 -7.02 9.24
C THR A 80 14.22 -7.76 9.13
N GLY A 81 14.31 -9.09 9.11
CA GLY A 81 13.17 -10.00 9.16
C GLY A 81 12.69 -10.52 7.81
N ILE A 82 11.64 -11.33 7.87
CA ILE A 82 11.09 -12.06 6.73
C ILE A 82 9.59 -11.83 6.65
N ILE A 83 9.07 -11.64 5.43
CA ILE A 83 7.64 -11.60 5.11
C ILE A 83 7.34 -12.68 4.11
N LYS A 84 6.35 -13.54 4.40
CA LYS A 84 5.84 -14.58 3.48
C LYS A 84 4.35 -14.44 3.27
N VAL A 85 3.90 -14.72 2.05
CA VAL A 85 2.48 -14.82 1.68
C VAL A 85 2.26 -16.18 1.02
N ASN A 86 1.28 -16.95 1.48
CA ASN A 86 1.00 -18.29 0.99
C ASN A 86 2.22 -19.23 0.96
N GLY A 87 3.16 -19.05 1.92
CA GLY A 87 4.42 -19.78 2.00
C GLY A 87 5.54 -19.28 1.09
N GLU A 88 5.25 -18.37 0.14
CA GLU A 88 6.25 -17.73 -0.71
C GLU A 88 6.93 -16.57 0.01
N THR A 89 8.28 -16.49 -0.08
CA THR A 89 9.04 -15.38 0.51
C THR A 89 8.87 -14.11 -0.31
N MET A 90 8.15 -13.14 0.26
CA MET A 90 7.96 -11.82 -0.33
C MET A 90 9.15 -10.90 -0.05
N TRP A 91 9.69 -10.98 1.16
CA TRP A 91 10.82 -10.19 1.63
C TRP A 91 11.70 -11.02 2.57
N ASP A 92 12.98 -10.95 2.36
CA ASP A 92 14.00 -11.42 3.30
C ASP A 92 15.12 -10.37 3.33
N ALA A 93 15.33 -9.76 4.49
CA ALA A 93 16.36 -8.74 4.64
C ALA A 93 17.79 -9.29 4.44
N ALA A 94 17.99 -10.60 4.61
CA ALA A 94 19.27 -11.27 4.37
C ALA A 94 19.48 -11.66 2.89
N ASP A 95 18.42 -11.67 2.06
CA ASP A 95 18.50 -12.03 0.64
C ASP A 95 18.28 -10.82 -0.28
N PRO A 96 19.36 -10.25 -0.87
CA PRO A 96 19.27 -9.12 -1.80
C PRO A 96 18.42 -9.40 -3.05
N ALA A 97 18.20 -10.67 -3.42
CA ALA A 97 17.37 -11.00 -4.57
C ALA A 97 15.90 -10.61 -4.35
N THR A 98 15.41 -10.74 -3.12
CA THR A 98 14.03 -10.36 -2.74
C THR A 98 13.82 -8.85 -2.74
N GLN A 99 14.91 -8.08 -2.70
CA GLN A 99 14.92 -6.61 -2.54
C GLN A 99 15.00 -5.85 -3.87
N ARG A 100 15.08 -6.55 -5.00
CA ARG A 100 15.13 -5.93 -6.33
C ARG A 100 13.79 -5.25 -6.62
N GLU A 101 13.81 -4.03 -7.14
CA GLU A 101 12.60 -3.24 -7.40
C GLU A 101 11.63 -3.98 -8.36
N SER A 102 12.15 -4.71 -9.35
CA SER A 102 11.34 -5.54 -10.24
C SER A 102 10.55 -6.63 -9.50
N GLU A 103 11.16 -7.25 -8.49
CA GLU A 103 10.52 -8.28 -7.66
C GLU A 103 9.53 -7.65 -6.68
N ILE A 104 9.92 -6.57 -5.98
CA ILE A 104 9.06 -5.82 -5.08
C ILE A 104 7.78 -5.38 -5.79
N ARG A 105 7.89 -4.91 -7.03
CA ARG A 105 6.74 -4.46 -7.82
C ARG A 105 5.72 -5.56 -8.06
N LYS A 106 6.16 -6.79 -8.35
CA LYS A 106 5.27 -7.95 -8.50
C LYS A 106 4.63 -8.32 -7.17
N LYS A 107 5.42 -8.32 -6.09
CA LYS A 107 4.99 -8.72 -4.75
C LYS A 107 3.99 -7.74 -4.13
N ARG A 108 4.05 -6.46 -4.49
CA ARG A 108 3.04 -5.47 -4.08
C ARG A 108 1.63 -5.82 -4.53
N LEU A 109 1.47 -6.60 -5.60
CA LEU A 109 0.16 -7.00 -6.11
C LEU A 109 -0.59 -7.94 -5.16
N HIS A 110 0.11 -8.63 -4.26
CA HIS A 110 -0.50 -9.46 -3.22
C HIS A 110 -1.20 -8.63 -2.14
N PHE A 111 -0.94 -7.32 -2.07
CA PHE A 111 -1.45 -6.45 -1.02
C PHE A 111 -2.28 -5.31 -1.61
N GLY A 112 -3.52 -5.18 -1.19
CA GLY A 112 -4.32 -3.97 -1.37
C GLY A 112 -4.14 -3.06 -0.16
N LEU A 113 -3.96 -1.75 -0.38
CA LEU A 113 -3.83 -0.77 0.70
C LEU A 113 -4.85 0.35 0.54
N VAL A 114 -5.65 0.53 1.58
CA VAL A 114 -6.56 1.67 1.74
C VAL A 114 -5.93 2.64 2.73
N PHE A 115 -5.56 3.81 2.25
CA PHE A 115 -4.92 4.86 3.04
C PHE A 115 -5.92 5.63 3.90
N GLN A 116 -5.47 6.19 5.00
CA GLN A 116 -6.24 7.06 5.90
C GLN A 116 -6.98 8.19 5.16
N ASN A 117 -6.32 8.86 4.22
CA ASN A 117 -6.89 9.97 3.43
C ASN A 117 -7.41 9.51 2.06
N PHE A 118 -7.70 8.21 1.89
CA PHE A 118 -8.18 7.57 0.65
C PHE A 118 -7.26 7.74 -0.56
N ASN A 119 -6.53 8.83 -0.68
CA ASN A 119 -5.56 9.16 -1.75
C ASN A 119 -6.10 8.87 -3.16
N LEU A 120 -7.34 9.31 -3.42
CA LEU A 120 -7.90 9.25 -4.76
C LEU A 120 -7.23 10.31 -5.64
N PHE A 121 -7.02 9.97 -6.90
CA PHE A 121 -6.49 10.90 -7.90
C PHE A 121 -7.56 11.91 -8.26
N PRO A 122 -7.39 13.21 -7.93
CA PRO A 122 -8.47 14.21 -8.07
C PRO A 122 -8.85 14.49 -9.53
N GLN A 123 -7.96 14.22 -10.49
CA GLN A 123 -8.16 14.41 -11.92
C GLN A 123 -8.91 13.24 -12.58
N TYR A 124 -9.15 12.13 -11.87
CA TYR A 124 -9.84 10.97 -12.36
C TYR A 124 -11.22 10.80 -11.71
N THR A 125 -12.18 10.30 -12.46
CA THR A 125 -13.49 9.89 -11.92
C THR A 125 -13.34 8.68 -10.98
N ALA A 126 -14.41 8.30 -10.27
CA ALA A 126 -14.44 7.11 -9.46
C ALA A 126 -14.08 5.86 -10.27
N LEU A 127 -14.68 5.69 -11.44
CA LEU A 127 -14.40 4.60 -12.36
C LEU A 127 -12.92 4.57 -12.78
N GLN A 128 -12.39 5.70 -13.21
CA GLN A 128 -10.99 5.81 -13.63
C GLN A 128 -10.01 5.56 -12.48
N ASN A 129 -10.33 5.96 -11.25
CA ASN A 129 -9.52 5.64 -10.07
C ASN A 129 -9.43 4.14 -9.84
N VAL A 130 -10.53 3.39 -10.05
CA VAL A 130 -10.54 1.93 -9.88
C VAL A 130 -9.79 1.23 -11.03
N MET A 131 -9.94 1.70 -12.27
CA MET A 131 -9.30 1.11 -13.45
C MET A 131 -7.79 1.31 -13.52
N LEU A 132 -7.27 2.42 -12.96
CA LEU A 132 -5.92 2.93 -13.22
C LEU A 132 -4.81 1.88 -13.06
N ALA A 133 -4.83 1.13 -11.99
CA ALA A 133 -3.77 0.13 -11.73
C ALA A 133 -3.83 -1.04 -12.72
N GLY A 134 -5.03 -1.52 -13.06
CA GLY A 134 -5.24 -2.53 -14.08
C GLY A 134 -4.76 -2.07 -15.46
N GLU A 135 -5.03 -0.82 -15.84
CA GLU A 135 -4.55 -0.24 -17.10
C GLU A 135 -3.02 -0.16 -17.17
N LEU A 136 -2.38 0.20 -16.06
CA LEU A 136 -0.91 0.27 -15.99
C LEU A 136 -0.28 -1.11 -16.15
N LEU A 137 -0.81 -2.12 -15.47
CA LEU A 137 -0.34 -3.51 -15.60
C LEU A 137 -0.62 -4.07 -17.01
N ALA A 138 -1.78 -3.77 -17.57
CA ALA A 138 -2.13 -4.23 -18.90
C ALA A 138 -1.15 -3.73 -19.97
N LYS A 139 -0.60 -2.52 -19.82
CA LYS A 139 0.41 -1.97 -20.76
C LYS A 139 1.71 -2.77 -20.82
N GLU A 140 2.00 -3.57 -19.79
CA GLU A 140 3.18 -4.44 -19.74
C GLU A 140 2.95 -5.78 -20.45
N ARG A 141 1.72 -6.11 -20.79
CA ARG A 141 1.37 -7.35 -21.49
C ARG A 141 1.87 -7.31 -22.95
N PRO A 142 2.45 -8.41 -23.46
CA PRO A 142 2.91 -8.48 -24.85
C PRO A 142 1.81 -8.26 -25.89
N ASP A 143 0.57 -8.68 -25.56
CA ASP A 143 -0.61 -8.62 -26.42
C ASP A 143 -1.38 -7.28 -26.32
N TYR A 144 -0.96 -6.36 -25.43
CA TYR A 144 -1.68 -5.12 -25.15
C TYR A 144 -1.99 -4.30 -26.41
N LYS A 145 -1.02 -4.12 -27.31
CA LYS A 145 -1.20 -3.30 -28.52
C LYS A 145 -2.26 -3.87 -29.46
N ALA A 146 -2.33 -5.20 -29.58
CA ALA A 146 -3.29 -5.88 -30.44
C ALA A 146 -4.71 -5.88 -29.83
N ASN A 147 -4.81 -6.02 -28.50
CA ASN A 147 -6.07 -6.26 -27.78
C ASN A 147 -6.51 -5.07 -26.92
N LYS A 148 -5.94 -3.87 -27.12
CA LYS A 148 -6.15 -2.70 -26.26
C LYS A 148 -7.62 -2.40 -25.97
N LYS A 149 -8.49 -2.44 -27.00
CA LYS A 149 -9.92 -2.13 -26.83
C LYS A 149 -10.63 -3.20 -25.97
N ALA A 150 -10.34 -4.47 -26.20
CA ALA A 150 -10.93 -5.56 -25.43
C ALA A 150 -10.47 -5.53 -23.97
N ILE A 151 -9.19 -5.33 -23.74
CA ILE A 151 -8.61 -5.21 -22.38
C ILE A 151 -9.22 -4.02 -21.63
N HIS A 152 -9.36 -2.87 -22.29
CA HIS A 152 -9.98 -1.69 -21.68
C HIS A 152 -11.43 -1.95 -21.30
N ALA A 153 -12.22 -2.58 -22.19
CA ALA A 153 -13.62 -2.92 -21.92
C ALA A 153 -13.76 -3.90 -20.75
N GLU A 154 -12.86 -4.89 -20.65
CA GLU A 154 -12.81 -5.83 -19.53
C GLU A 154 -12.52 -5.12 -18.20
N LEU A 155 -11.51 -4.26 -18.16
CA LEU A 155 -11.16 -3.47 -16.97
C LEU A 155 -12.28 -2.52 -16.56
N GLU A 156 -12.95 -1.90 -17.54
CA GLU A 156 -14.10 -1.02 -17.29
C GLU A 156 -15.26 -1.79 -16.69
N GLN A 157 -15.59 -2.96 -17.23
CA GLN A 157 -16.64 -3.81 -16.69
C GLN A 157 -16.32 -4.24 -15.25
N GLN A 158 -15.12 -4.74 -14.98
CA GLN A 158 -14.69 -5.12 -13.63
C GLN A 158 -14.78 -3.95 -12.63
N ALA A 159 -14.36 -2.76 -13.04
CA ALA A 159 -14.44 -1.58 -12.21
C ALA A 159 -15.88 -1.14 -11.94
N GLN A 160 -16.79 -1.25 -12.94
CA GLN A 160 -18.22 -0.99 -12.76
C GLN A 160 -18.86 -1.98 -11.79
N GLU A 161 -18.52 -3.26 -11.89
CA GLU A 161 -18.99 -4.31 -10.96
C GLU A 161 -18.53 -4.05 -9.53
N LEU A 162 -17.26 -3.68 -9.33
CA LEU A 162 -16.75 -3.32 -8.00
C LEU A 162 -17.44 -2.09 -7.43
N LEU A 163 -17.65 -1.05 -8.24
CA LEU A 163 -18.39 0.14 -7.81
C LEU A 163 -19.87 -0.19 -7.50
N ALA A 164 -20.48 -1.11 -8.23
CA ALA A 164 -21.85 -1.58 -7.95
C ALA A 164 -21.93 -2.31 -6.61
N GLN A 165 -20.97 -3.20 -6.31
CA GLN A 165 -20.87 -3.86 -5.01
C GLN A 165 -20.70 -2.87 -3.85
N MET A 166 -20.05 -1.73 -4.10
CA MET A 166 -19.91 -0.64 -3.13
C MET A 166 -21.11 0.32 -3.09
N GLY A 167 -22.19 0.05 -3.85
CA GLY A 167 -23.36 0.94 -3.93
C GLY A 167 -23.09 2.26 -4.65
N LEU A 168 -22.10 2.30 -5.57
CA LEU A 168 -21.63 3.53 -6.23
C LEU A 168 -21.88 3.56 -7.73
N SER A 169 -22.76 2.70 -8.31
CA SER A 169 -23.01 2.66 -9.74
C SER A 169 -23.37 4.03 -10.32
N ALA A 170 -24.27 4.76 -9.67
CA ALA A 170 -24.70 6.09 -10.10
C ALA A 170 -23.62 7.18 -9.90
N ARG A 171 -22.50 6.84 -9.27
CA ARG A 171 -21.38 7.76 -8.97
C ARG A 171 -20.11 7.46 -9.75
N ALA A 172 -20.11 6.47 -10.63
CA ALA A 172 -18.93 6.04 -11.40
C ALA A 172 -18.27 7.19 -12.18
N GLY A 173 -19.04 8.11 -12.73
CA GLY A 173 -18.56 9.28 -13.46
C GLY A 173 -18.20 10.50 -12.60
N HIS A 174 -18.34 10.44 -11.26
CA HIS A 174 -18.07 11.58 -10.39
C HIS A 174 -16.58 11.66 -10.03
N TYR A 175 -16.09 12.88 -9.88
CA TYR A 175 -14.74 13.15 -9.38
C TYR A 175 -14.70 13.10 -7.84
N PRO A 176 -13.52 12.89 -7.21
CA PRO A 176 -13.40 12.79 -5.76
C PRO A 176 -14.04 13.96 -4.99
N HIS A 177 -13.90 15.19 -5.45
CA HIS A 177 -14.48 16.38 -4.82
C HIS A 177 -16.02 16.43 -4.87
N GLN A 178 -16.67 15.59 -5.68
CA GLN A 178 -18.12 15.45 -5.79
C GLN A 178 -18.68 14.31 -4.95
N LEU A 179 -17.82 13.60 -4.23
CA LEU A 179 -18.16 12.44 -3.41
C LEU A 179 -18.02 12.77 -1.92
N SER A 180 -18.93 12.24 -1.09
CA SER A 180 -18.79 12.31 0.36
C SER A 180 -17.56 11.49 0.83
N GLY A 181 -17.07 11.73 2.05
CA GLY A 181 -15.95 10.99 2.62
C GLY A 181 -16.16 9.46 2.58
N GLY A 182 -17.34 8.98 2.98
CA GLY A 182 -17.68 7.55 2.90
C GLY A 182 -17.76 7.02 1.46
N GLN A 183 -18.21 7.84 0.49
CA GLN A 183 -18.17 7.47 -0.92
C GLN A 183 -16.73 7.40 -1.46
N GLN A 184 -15.88 8.35 -1.08
CA GLN A 184 -14.45 8.32 -1.45
C GLN A 184 -13.75 7.09 -0.87
N GLN A 185 -14.05 6.74 0.37
CA GLN A 185 -13.53 5.52 0.99
C GLN A 185 -13.95 4.27 0.23
N ARG A 186 -15.22 4.14 -0.12
CA ARG A 186 -15.72 2.99 -0.91
C ARG A 186 -15.06 2.91 -2.29
N VAL A 187 -14.79 4.04 -2.94
CA VAL A 187 -13.98 4.07 -4.19
C VAL A 187 -12.55 3.60 -3.92
N ALA A 188 -11.92 4.01 -2.81
CA ALA A 188 -10.57 3.58 -2.45
C ALA A 188 -10.51 2.06 -2.17
N ILE A 189 -11.54 1.50 -1.53
CA ILE A 189 -11.68 0.06 -1.33
C ILE A 189 -11.84 -0.66 -2.68
N ALA A 190 -12.74 -0.21 -3.55
CA ALA A 190 -12.92 -0.78 -4.89
C ALA A 190 -11.61 -0.75 -5.68
N ARG A 191 -10.85 0.36 -5.63
CA ARG A 191 -9.53 0.48 -6.25
C ARG A 191 -8.52 -0.54 -5.69
N ALA A 192 -8.51 -0.74 -4.38
CA ALA A 192 -7.61 -1.71 -3.76
C ALA A 192 -7.96 -3.16 -4.15
N LEU A 193 -9.25 -3.47 -4.33
CA LEU A 193 -9.73 -4.79 -4.74
C LEU A 193 -9.55 -5.07 -6.25
N ALA A 194 -9.42 -4.05 -7.09
CA ALA A 194 -9.37 -4.17 -8.55
C ALA A 194 -8.19 -5.02 -9.07
N LEU A 195 -7.14 -5.21 -8.26
CA LEU A 195 -6.00 -6.08 -8.58
C LEU A 195 -6.09 -7.46 -7.94
N HIS A 196 -7.23 -7.82 -7.34
CA HIS A 196 -7.46 -9.11 -6.67
C HIS A 196 -6.35 -9.48 -5.66
N PRO A 197 -6.04 -8.60 -4.69
CA PRO A 197 -4.98 -8.86 -3.73
C PRO A 197 -5.34 -10.05 -2.82
N ASP A 198 -4.32 -10.77 -2.34
CA ASP A 198 -4.50 -11.81 -1.32
C ASP A 198 -4.85 -11.24 0.04
N ILE A 199 -4.31 -10.04 0.35
CA ILE A 199 -4.42 -9.38 1.66
C ILE A 199 -4.85 -7.94 1.46
N LEU A 200 -5.90 -7.51 2.16
CA LEU A 200 -6.36 -6.13 2.17
C LEU A 200 -5.97 -5.47 3.49
N CYS A 201 -5.21 -4.39 3.39
CA CYS A 201 -4.74 -3.60 4.51
C CYS A 201 -5.48 -2.27 4.60
N PHE A 202 -5.86 -1.86 5.80
CA PHE A 202 -6.49 -0.58 6.08
C PHE A 202 -5.65 0.22 7.07
N ASP A 203 -5.25 1.43 6.69
CA ASP A 203 -4.54 2.36 7.57
C ASP A 203 -5.54 3.36 8.14
N GLU A 204 -5.96 3.17 9.39
CA GLU A 204 -6.92 4.00 10.13
C GLU A 204 -8.21 4.32 9.32
N PRO A 205 -8.99 3.31 8.91
CA PRO A 205 -10.11 3.49 7.97
C PRO A 205 -11.23 4.39 8.46
N THR A 206 -11.33 4.64 9.77
CA THR A 206 -12.42 5.42 10.38
C THR A 206 -11.99 6.83 10.76
N SER A 207 -10.71 7.16 10.76
CA SER A 207 -10.20 8.46 11.24
C SER A 207 -10.60 9.65 10.36
N ALA A 208 -10.91 9.42 9.08
CA ALA A 208 -11.33 10.43 8.12
C ALA A 208 -12.86 10.50 7.93
N LEU A 209 -13.62 9.73 8.73
CA LEU A 209 -15.08 9.67 8.65
C LEU A 209 -15.70 10.37 9.86
N ASP A 210 -16.84 11.01 9.62
CA ASP A 210 -17.71 11.45 10.72
C ASP A 210 -18.15 10.24 11.56
N PRO A 211 -18.29 10.39 12.89
CA PRO A 211 -18.69 9.31 13.79
C PRO A 211 -19.97 8.60 13.36
N GLU A 212 -20.91 9.31 12.72
CA GLU A 212 -22.16 8.75 12.20
C GLU A 212 -21.96 7.80 11.02
N LEU A 213 -20.93 8.03 10.18
CA LEU A 213 -20.59 7.20 9.03
C LEU A 213 -19.73 5.98 9.38
N THR A 214 -19.09 5.98 10.54
CA THR A 214 -18.24 4.87 11.00
C THR A 214 -19.04 3.58 11.14
N GLY A 215 -20.32 3.66 11.53
CA GLY A 215 -21.21 2.52 11.67
C GLY A 215 -21.63 1.87 10.35
N GLU A 216 -21.57 2.57 9.21
CA GLU A 216 -21.90 2.02 7.90
C GLU A 216 -20.74 1.25 7.26
N VAL A 217 -19.50 1.61 7.61
CA VAL A 217 -18.28 1.01 7.02
C VAL A 217 -17.90 -0.31 7.69
N LEU A 218 -18.39 -0.53 8.93
CA LEU A 218 -18.11 -1.75 9.72
C LEU A 218 -19.18 -2.85 9.56
N ARG A 219 -20.17 -2.64 8.70
CA ARG A 219 -21.19 -3.64 8.32
C ARG A 219 -20.87 -4.27 6.98
#